data_94c58d2e40dd70cbebe5606aa867b80e
#
_entry.id   94c58d2e40dd70cbebe5606aa867b80e
#
_cell.length_a   1.000
_cell.length_b   1.000
_cell.length_c   1.000
_cell.angle_alpha   90.00
_cell.angle_beta   90.00
_cell.angle_gamma   90.00
#
_symmetry.space_group_name_H-M   'P 1'
#
loop_
_entity.id
_entity.type
_entity.pdbx_description
1 polymer ?
#
loop_
_entity_poly.entity_id
_entity_poly.type
_entity_poly.pdbx_seq_one_letter_code
_entity_poly.pdbx_strand_id
1 'polypeptide(L)'
;MFLWDNDFQSIFWVAVIPAALSIALLGFGLKEPKTPITRKRTNPLRRENLKKLSAAYWWVVVIGSIFTLARFSEAFLVLRAQQMAIPLFAIPLVMVAMNLVYSLTAYPFGKLSDSMSHSKMLQWGLLVLIAADIVLALSSHWSTLLAGVALWGIHMGMTQGLLAAMVAHTAPPELRGTAFGMFNLMSGVALLLASAGAGVLWEVFGAASTFYAGAVICVLTLIGMRCMPSAYQQN
;
A
#
# COMPACT_ATOMS: atom_id res chain seq x y z
N MET A 1 -10.20 -3.52 -24.91
CA MET A 1 -9.25 -2.85 -25.81
C MET A 1 -9.18 -3.55 -27.16
N PHE A 2 -8.81 -4.83 -27.22
CA PHE A 2 -8.72 -5.55 -28.51
C PHE A 2 -10.06 -5.71 -29.26
N LEU A 3 -11.19 -5.77 -28.55
CA LEU A 3 -12.53 -5.96 -29.12
C LEU A 3 -13.29 -4.66 -29.44
N TRP A 4 -12.82 -3.51 -28.95
CA TRP A 4 -13.52 -2.22 -29.07
C TRP A 4 -12.60 -1.08 -29.48
N ASP A 5 -11.67 -1.33 -30.40
CA ASP A 5 -10.83 -0.31 -31.06
C ASP A 5 -10.28 0.80 -30.12
N ASN A 6 -9.87 0.42 -28.89
CA ASN A 6 -9.42 1.33 -27.83
C ASN A 6 -10.49 2.32 -27.31
N ASP A 7 -11.78 2.01 -27.47
CA ASP A 7 -12.84 2.81 -26.86
C ASP A 7 -12.87 2.61 -25.33
N PHE A 8 -12.21 3.51 -24.62
CA PHE A 8 -12.17 3.52 -23.16
C PHE A 8 -13.55 3.73 -22.53
N GLN A 9 -14.45 4.45 -23.20
CA GLN A 9 -15.78 4.74 -22.69
C GLN A 9 -16.62 3.46 -22.54
N SER A 10 -16.59 2.60 -23.54
CA SER A 10 -17.27 1.29 -23.50
C SER A 10 -16.72 0.39 -22.40
N ILE A 11 -15.39 0.41 -22.15
CA ILE A 11 -14.76 -0.36 -21.07
C ILE A 11 -15.26 0.13 -19.71
N PHE A 12 -15.36 1.44 -19.50
CA PHE A 12 -15.89 2.00 -18.25
C PHE A 12 -17.36 1.63 -18.02
N TRP A 13 -18.19 1.61 -19.07
CA TRP A 13 -19.59 1.17 -18.94
C TRP A 13 -19.71 -0.30 -18.53
N VAL A 14 -18.86 -1.18 -19.04
CA VAL A 14 -18.82 -2.57 -18.60
C VAL A 14 -18.42 -2.69 -17.13
N ALA A 15 -17.49 -1.86 -16.66
CA ALA A 15 -17.06 -1.85 -15.25
C ALA A 15 -18.17 -1.40 -14.29
N VAL A 16 -19.19 -0.67 -14.76
CA VAL A 16 -20.36 -0.29 -13.94
C VAL A 16 -21.17 -1.52 -13.50
N ILE A 17 -21.22 -2.58 -14.31
CA ILE A 17 -22.00 -3.79 -13.99
C ILE A 17 -21.52 -4.45 -12.69
N PRO A 18 -20.22 -4.84 -12.54
CA PRO A 18 -19.74 -5.43 -11.28
C PRO A 18 -19.82 -4.45 -10.11
N ALA A 19 -19.67 -3.14 -10.34
CA ALA A 19 -19.82 -2.13 -9.30
C ALA A 19 -21.27 -2.08 -8.78
N ALA A 20 -22.26 -2.07 -9.67
CA ALA A 20 -23.68 -2.10 -9.31
C ALA A 20 -24.07 -3.40 -8.58
N LEU A 21 -23.54 -4.56 -9.03
CA LEU A 21 -23.73 -5.83 -8.35
C LEU A 21 -23.15 -5.82 -6.94
N SER A 22 -21.98 -5.23 -6.74
CA SER A 22 -21.35 -5.11 -5.41
C SER A 22 -22.22 -4.27 -4.45
N ILE A 23 -22.78 -3.15 -4.92
CA ILE A 23 -23.68 -2.31 -4.13
C ILE A 23 -24.96 -3.05 -3.80
N ALA A 24 -25.54 -3.78 -4.77
CA ALA A 24 -26.74 -4.57 -4.57
C ALA A 24 -26.52 -5.68 -3.53
N LEU A 25 -25.40 -6.41 -3.61
CA LEU A 25 -25.04 -7.45 -2.65
C LEU A 25 -24.85 -6.88 -1.22
N LEU A 26 -24.22 -5.70 -1.10
CA LEU A 26 -24.10 -5.02 0.19
C LEU A 26 -25.46 -4.58 0.75
N GLY A 27 -26.34 -4.03 -0.10
CA GLY A 27 -27.66 -3.56 0.32
C GLY A 27 -28.64 -4.65 0.69
N PHE A 28 -28.63 -5.79 -0.02
CA PHE A 28 -29.58 -6.88 0.19
C PHE A 28 -29.01 -8.06 0.98
N GLY A 29 -27.69 -8.27 0.97
CA GLY A 29 -27.01 -9.43 1.56
C GLY A 29 -26.52 -9.25 2.99
N LEU A 30 -26.31 -8.03 3.47
CA LEU A 30 -25.81 -7.78 4.82
C LEU A 30 -26.94 -7.41 5.78
N LYS A 31 -27.15 -8.26 6.78
CA LYS A 31 -27.92 -7.90 7.98
C LYS A 31 -26.94 -7.38 9.02
N GLU A 32 -27.04 -6.10 9.36
CA GLU A 32 -26.26 -5.56 10.48
C GLU A 32 -26.60 -6.32 11.78
N PRO A 33 -25.57 -6.81 12.52
CA PRO A 33 -25.80 -7.36 13.85
C PRO A 33 -26.43 -6.26 14.72
N LYS A 34 -27.56 -6.55 15.35
CA LYS A 34 -28.22 -5.64 16.32
C LYS A 34 -27.36 -5.53 17.59
N THR A 35 -26.22 -4.90 17.51
CA THR A 35 -25.48 -4.48 18.71
C THR A 35 -26.17 -3.24 19.28
N PRO A 36 -26.57 -3.24 20.55
CA PRO A 36 -27.14 -2.05 21.17
C PRO A 36 -26.10 -0.94 21.15
N ILE A 37 -26.34 0.08 20.31
CA ILE A 37 -25.49 1.26 20.21
C ILE A 37 -25.78 2.15 21.43
N THR A 38 -25.30 1.77 22.60
CA THR A 38 -25.25 2.63 23.80
C THR A 38 -24.00 3.54 23.77
N ARG A 39 -23.34 3.69 22.63
CA ARG A 39 -22.19 4.59 22.50
C ARG A 39 -22.71 6.02 22.30
N LYS A 40 -22.57 6.86 23.34
CA LYS A 40 -22.61 8.33 23.17
C LYS A 40 -21.70 8.67 21.98
N ARG A 41 -22.28 9.30 20.94
CA ARG A 41 -21.53 9.85 19.79
C ARG A 41 -20.62 10.97 20.30
N THR A 42 -19.48 10.62 20.87
CA THR A 42 -18.42 11.59 21.14
C THR A 42 -17.68 11.85 19.83
N ASN A 43 -17.37 13.09 19.55
CA ASN A 43 -16.58 13.47 18.37
C ASN A 43 -15.25 12.69 18.40
N PRO A 44 -14.98 11.80 17.44
CA PRO A 44 -13.81 10.90 17.46
C PRO A 44 -12.48 11.67 17.40
N LEU A 45 -12.47 12.87 16.82
CA LEU A 45 -11.29 13.74 16.67
C LEU A 45 -11.04 14.66 17.87
N ARG A 46 -11.78 14.50 18.99
CA ARG A 46 -11.47 15.27 20.20
C ARG A 46 -10.05 14.95 20.67
N ARG A 47 -9.30 16.00 20.98
CA ARG A 47 -7.91 15.90 21.47
C ARG A 47 -7.77 14.97 22.68
N GLU A 48 -8.83 14.82 23.48
CA GLU A 48 -8.91 13.89 24.61
C GLU A 48 -8.88 12.42 24.18
N ASN A 49 -9.51 12.07 23.05
CA ASN A 49 -9.50 10.72 22.51
C ASN A 49 -8.15 10.39 21.84
N LEU A 50 -7.54 11.34 21.16
CA LEU A 50 -6.21 11.19 20.58
C LEU A 50 -5.12 11.00 21.64
N LYS A 51 -5.26 11.61 22.81
CA LYS A 51 -4.35 11.41 23.97
C LYS A 51 -4.45 10.02 24.59
N LYS A 52 -5.56 9.30 24.36
CA LYS A 52 -5.70 7.90 24.85
C LYS A 52 -5.01 6.89 23.95
N LEU A 53 -4.60 7.28 22.75
CA LEU A 53 -3.82 6.43 21.86
C LEU A 53 -2.40 6.30 22.39
N SER A 54 -1.93 5.06 22.46
CA SER A 54 -0.61 4.74 23.05
C SER A 54 0.55 5.32 22.23
N ALA A 55 1.71 5.47 22.86
CA ALA A 55 2.94 5.82 22.14
C ALA A 55 3.28 4.77 21.05
N ALA A 56 2.98 3.49 21.30
CA ALA A 56 3.13 2.42 20.34
C ALA A 56 2.30 2.67 19.06
N TYR A 57 1.05 3.08 19.21
CA TYR A 57 0.21 3.44 18.08
C TYR A 57 0.82 4.59 17.25
N TRP A 58 1.29 5.66 17.89
CA TRP A 58 1.90 6.79 17.18
C TRP A 58 3.18 6.40 16.45
N TRP A 59 3.95 5.46 16.99
CA TRP A 59 5.09 4.87 16.29
C TRP A 59 4.66 4.12 15.03
N VAL A 60 3.58 3.33 15.10
CA VAL A 60 3.01 2.65 13.91
C VAL A 60 2.58 3.67 12.87
N VAL A 61 1.95 4.78 13.26
CA VAL A 61 1.55 5.86 12.33
C VAL A 61 2.77 6.49 11.67
N VAL A 62 3.82 6.82 12.44
CA VAL A 62 5.04 7.44 11.90
C VAL A 62 5.74 6.50 10.93
N ILE A 63 5.99 5.25 11.34
CA ILE A 63 6.64 4.26 10.47
C ILE A 63 5.81 3.97 9.24
N GLY A 64 4.50 3.78 9.40
CA GLY A 64 3.60 3.56 8.27
C GLY A 64 3.57 4.74 7.31
N SER A 65 3.67 5.97 7.81
CA SER A 65 3.74 7.17 6.96
C SER A 65 5.06 7.27 6.21
N ILE A 66 6.21 7.00 6.88
CA ILE A 66 7.52 6.99 6.22
C ILE A 66 7.59 5.84 5.19
N PHE A 67 7.06 4.67 5.54
CA PHE A 67 6.93 3.55 4.62
C PHE A 67 6.07 3.93 3.39
N THR A 68 4.98 4.66 3.60
CA THR A 68 4.11 5.13 2.51
C THR A 68 4.83 6.16 1.63
N LEU A 69 5.72 6.98 2.19
CA LEU A 69 6.58 7.87 1.40
C LEU A 69 7.54 7.10 0.48
N ALA A 70 8.02 5.93 0.91
CA ALA A 70 8.84 5.07 0.06
C ALA A 70 8.04 4.41 -1.07
N ARG A 71 6.73 4.23 -0.88
CA ARG A 71 5.81 3.56 -1.79
C ARG A 71 4.91 4.59 -2.51
N PHE A 72 5.46 5.27 -3.50
CA PHE A 72 4.70 6.17 -4.37
C PHE A 72 3.64 5.41 -5.19
N SER A 73 2.84 6.12 -5.99
CA SER A 73 1.75 5.55 -6.78
C SER A 73 2.22 4.46 -7.74
N GLU A 74 1.48 3.35 -7.78
CA GLU A 74 1.68 2.24 -8.74
C GLU A 74 1.57 2.69 -10.22
N ALA A 75 1.00 3.87 -10.47
CA ALA A 75 0.96 4.47 -11.79
C ALA A 75 2.36 4.65 -12.42
N PHE A 76 3.41 4.82 -11.61
CA PHE A 76 4.79 4.92 -12.11
C PHE A 76 5.30 3.61 -12.71
N LEU A 77 4.76 2.44 -12.31
CA LEU A 77 5.04 1.17 -12.98
C LEU A 77 4.48 1.15 -14.41
N VAL A 78 3.28 1.71 -14.57
CA VAL A 78 2.62 1.87 -15.88
C VAL A 78 3.40 2.86 -16.75
N LEU A 79 3.80 3.99 -16.21
CA LEU A 79 4.64 4.97 -16.90
C LEU A 79 5.99 4.36 -17.33
N ARG A 80 6.60 3.53 -16.46
CA ARG A 80 7.84 2.84 -16.79
C ARG A 80 7.66 1.85 -17.94
N ALA A 81 6.53 1.13 -17.96
CA ALA A 81 6.18 0.23 -19.05
C ALA A 81 5.99 0.96 -20.39
N GLN A 82 5.38 2.15 -20.37
CA GLN A 82 5.22 2.98 -21.58
C GLN A 82 6.54 3.38 -22.20
N GLN A 83 7.59 3.61 -21.39
CA GLN A 83 8.93 3.93 -21.91
C GLN A 83 9.62 2.77 -22.62
N MET A 84 9.14 1.53 -22.46
CA MET A 84 9.77 0.32 -23.03
C MET A 84 9.14 -0.11 -24.35
N ALA A 85 8.44 0.76 -25.06
CA ALA A 85 7.78 0.48 -26.33
C ALA A 85 6.81 -0.72 -26.27
N ILE A 86 6.25 -0.99 -25.08
CA ILE A 86 5.20 -1.99 -24.92
C ILE A 86 3.93 -1.49 -25.61
N PRO A 87 3.26 -2.30 -26.42
CA PRO A 87 2.01 -1.89 -27.08
C PRO A 87 0.98 -1.42 -26.06
N LEU A 88 0.25 -0.35 -26.38
CA LEU A 88 -0.69 0.32 -25.48
C LEU A 88 -1.71 -0.66 -24.85
N PHE A 89 -2.17 -1.65 -25.62
CA PHE A 89 -3.11 -2.67 -25.12
C PHE A 89 -2.49 -3.60 -24.08
N ALA A 90 -1.15 -3.75 -24.04
CA ALA A 90 -0.45 -4.64 -23.12
C ALA A 90 -0.04 -3.93 -21.83
N ILE A 91 -0.06 -2.60 -21.78
CA ILE A 91 0.30 -1.82 -20.59
C ILE A 91 -0.54 -2.18 -19.36
N PRO A 92 -1.88 -2.33 -19.45
CA PRO A 92 -2.69 -2.76 -18.31
C PRO A 92 -2.30 -4.14 -17.77
N LEU A 93 -1.68 -5.02 -18.59
CA LEU A 93 -1.22 -6.33 -18.14
C LEU A 93 -0.09 -6.25 -17.10
N VAL A 94 0.64 -5.16 -17.06
CA VAL A 94 1.64 -4.89 -16.01
C VAL A 94 0.96 -4.85 -14.64
N MET A 95 -0.18 -4.14 -14.53
CA MET A 95 -0.96 -4.08 -13.30
C MET A 95 -1.62 -5.44 -12.98
N VAL A 96 -2.06 -6.16 -14.00
CA VAL A 96 -2.60 -7.53 -13.82
C VAL A 96 -1.52 -8.46 -13.30
N ALA A 97 -0.31 -8.43 -13.86
CA ALA A 97 0.81 -9.24 -13.41
C ALA A 97 1.18 -8.93 -11.96
N MET A 98 1.30 -7.64 -11.60
CA MET A 98 1.54 -7.20 -10.23
C MET A 98 0.49 -7.74 -9.26
N ASN A 99 -0.80 -7.54 -9.58
CA ASN A 99 -1.89 -7.97 -8.72
C ASN A 99 -2.00 -9.51 -8.63
N LEU A 100 -1.66 -10.23 -9.69
CA LEU A 100 -1.60 -11.70 -9.67
C LEU A 100 -0.53 -12.18 -8.68
N VAL A 101 0.69 -11.63 -8.76
CA VAL A 101 1.78 -11.96 -7.83
C VAL A 101 1.40 -11.57 -6.41
N TYR A 102 0.83 -10.37 -6.22
CA TYR A 102 0.29 -9.93 -4.93
C TYR A 102 -0.70 -10.94 -4.36
N SER A 103 -1.70 -11.35 -5.13
CA SER A 103 -2.75 -12.28 -4.69
C SER A 103 -2.18 -13.66 -4.31
N LEU A 104 -1.24 -14.19 -5.10
CA LEU A 104 -0.59 -15.47 -4.85
C LEU A 104 0.29 -15.44 -3.59
N THR A 105 0.90 -14.29 -3.30
CA THR A 105 1.83 -14.13 -2.18
C THR A 105 1.15 -13.67 -0.89
N ALA A 106 -0.02 -13.01 -0.97
CA ALA A 106 -0.73 -12.49 0.19
C ALA A 106 -1.08 -13.58 1.23
N TYR A 107 -1.57 -14.75 0.79
CA TYR A 107 -1.93 -15.83 1.70
C TYR A 107 -0.70 -16.45 2.40
N PRO A 108 0.37 -16.89 1.69
CA PRO A 108 1.53 -17.49 2.37
C PRO A 108 2.24 -16.47 3.30
N PHE A 109 2.37 -15.21 2.91
CA PHE A 109 2.97 -14.21 3.79
C PHE A 109 2.05 -13.78 4.92
N GLY A 110 0.73 -13.77 4.72
CA GLY A 110 -0.24 -13.59 5.79
C GLY A 110 -0.05 -14.67 6.88
N LYS A 111 -0.02 -15.96 6.49
CA LYS A 111 0.25 -17.07 7.42
C LYS A 111 1.63 -16.96 8.09
N LEU A 112 2.64 -16.50 7.36
CA LEU A 112 3.98 -16.30 7.93
C LEU A 112 3.98 -15.16 8.95
N SER A 113 3.21 -14.09 8.73
CA SER A 113 3.10 -12.97 9.67
C SER A 113 2.44 -13.36 10.99
N ASP A 114 1.63 -14.42 11.01
CA ASP A 114 1.06 -14.95 12.26
C ASP A 114 2.11 -15.63 13.15
N SER A 115 3.23 -16.08 12.56
CA SER A 115 4.32 -16.78 13.27
C SER A 115 5.57 -15.92 13.51
N MET A 116 5.64 -14.75 12.89
CA MET A 116 6.78 -13.82 13.00
C MET A 116 6.33 -12.49 13.63
N SER A 117 7.27 -11.76 14.23
CA SER A 117 6.96 -10.40 14.66
C SER A 117 6.67 -9.49 13.46
N HIS A 118 5.67 -8.63 13.60
CA HIS A 118 5.25 -7.68 12.57
C HIS A 118 6.41 -6.78 12.09
N SER A 119 7.30 -6.40 13.01
CA SER A 119 8.51 -5.61 12.68
C SER A 119 9.46 -6.36 11.74
N LYS A 120 9.69 -7.66 11.96
CA LYS A 120 10.55 -8.46 11.08
C LYS A 120 9.93 -8.61 9.71
N MET A 121 8.63 -8.88 9.64
CA MET A 121 7.92 -8.99 8.36
C MET A 121 7.98 -7.68 7.57
N LEU A 122 7.84 -6.52 8.26
CA LEU A 122 7.96 -5.20 7.61
C LEU A 122 9.39 -4.96 7.09
N GLN A 123 10.43 -5.37 7.85
CA GLN A 123 11.82 -5.27 7.40
C GLN A 123 12.06 -6.09 6.13
N TRP A 124 11.58 -7.34 6.08
CA TRP A 124 11.67 -8.16 4.87
C TRP A 124 10.91 -7.55 3.71
N GLY A 125 9.71 -7.03 3.95
CA GLY A 125 8.94 -6.32 2.93
C GLY A 125 9.69 -5.11 2.37
N LEU A 126 10.35 -4.32 3.22
CA LEU A 126 11.18 -3.18 2.79
C LEU A 126 12.39 -3.62 1.97
N LEU A 127 13.06 -4.73 2.33
CA LEU A 127 14.17 -5.26 1.53
C LEU A 127 13.71 -5.71 0.14
N VAL A 128 12.54 -6.33 0.05
CA VAL A 128 11.96 -6.70 -1.25
C VAL A 128 11.60 -5.46 -2.06
N LEU A 129 11.07 -4.41 -1.42
CA LEU A 129 10.76 -3.14 -2.11
C LEU A 129 12.04 -2.45 -2.62
N ILE A 130 13.12 -2.43 -1.84
CA ILE A 130 14.44 -1.93 -2.29
C ILE A 130 14.89 -2.70 -3.53
N ALA A 131 14.79 -4.04 -3.51
CA ALA A 131 15.16 -4.85 -4.67
C ALA A 131 14.27 -4.55 -5.88
N ALA A 132 12.95 -4.39 -5.68
CA ALA A 132 12.01 -4.01 -6.72
C ALA A 132 12.39 -2.66 -7.36
N ASP A 133 12.63 -1.65 -6.53
CA ASP A 133 13.00 -0.31 -6.96
C ASP A 133 14.32 -0.30 -7.75
N ILE A 134 15.35 -1.02 -7.27
CA ILE A 134 16.62 -1.13 -7.99
C ILE A 134 16.44 -1.79 -9.35
N VAL A 135 15.69 -2.90 -9.41
CA VAL A 135 15.42 -3.60 -10.67
C VAL A 135 14.62 -2.71 -11.63
N LEU A 136 13.64 -1.97 -11.14
CA LEU A 136 12.83 -1.03 -11.95
C LEU A 136 13.65 0.17 -12.43
N ALA A 137 14.55 0.71 -11.59
CA ALA A 137 15.45 1.79 -11.98
C ALA A 137 16.39 1.36 -13.11
N LEU A 138 16.93 0.15 -13.01
CA LEU A 138 17.90 -0.41 -13.99
C LEU A 138 17.24 -1.08 -15.19
N SER A 139 15.90 -1.21 -15.20
CA SER A 139 15.19 -1.94 -16.24
C SER A 139 15.37 -1.26 -17.61
N SER A 140 15.86 -2.03 -18.57
CA SER A 140 16.03 -1.62 -19.99
C SER A 140 15.18 -2.46 -20.94
N HIS A 141 14.63 -3.58 -20.47
CA HIS A 141 13.83 -4.53 -21.23
C HIS A 141 12.54 -4.87 -20.48
N TRP A 142 11.53 -5.29 -21.24
CA TRP A 142 10.24 -5.70 -20.67
C TRP A 142 10.36 -6.85 -19.64
N SER A 143 11.31 -7.78 -19.82
CA SER A 143 11.54 -8.88 -18.88
C SER A 143 12.06 -8.42 -17.53
N THR A 144 12.99 -7.47 -17.50
CA THR A 144 13.50 -6.86 -16.26
C THR A 144 12.44 -5.98 -15.60
N LEU A 145 11.61 -5.28 -16.39
CA LEU A 145 10.45 -4.56 -15.88
C LEU A 145 9.50 -5.52 -15.16
N LEU A 146 9.11 -6.65 -15.80
CA LEU A 146 8.20 -7.62 -15.18
C LEU A 146 8.80 -8.25 -13.91
N ALA A 147 10.10 -8.47 -13.86
CA ALA A 147 10.78 -8.92 -12.64
C ALA A 147 10.63 -7.89 -11.49
N GLY A 148 10.85 -6.60 -11.78
CA GLY A 148 10.64 -5.54 -10.80
C GLY A 148 9.19 -5.42 -10.36
N VAL A 149 8.24 -5.52 -11.30
CA VAL A 149 6.80 -5.53 -11.03
C VAL A 149 6.40 -6.74 -10.16
N ALA A 150 6.95 -7.91 -10.42
CA ALA A 150 6.73 -9.10 -9.60
C ALA A 150 7.26 -8.91 -8.17
N LEU A 151 8.47 -8.37 -8.00
CA LEU A 151 9.01 -8.02 -6.68
C LEU A 151 8.12 -6.99 -5.95
N TRP A 152 7.60 -6.00 -6.68
CA TRP A 152 6.64 -5.05 -6.11
C TRP A 152 5.36 -5.75 -5.62
N GLY A 153 4.82 -6.69 -6.41
CA GLY A 153 3.67 -7.52 -6.02
C GLY A 153 3.95 -8.38 -4.77
N ILE A 154 5.13 -9.00 -4.68
CA ILE A 154 5.57 -9.76 -3.50
C ILE A 154 5.63 -8.84 -2.27
N HIS A 155 6.26 -7.67 -2.40
CA HIS A 155 6.31 -6.67 -1.35
C HIS A 155 4.91 -6.30 -0.83
N MET A 156 3.95 -6.07 -1.73
CA MET A 156 2.55 -5.81 -1.37
C MET A 156 1.93 -6.98 -0.60
N GLY A 157 2.16 -8.22 -1.05
CA GLY A 157 1.70 -9.43 -0.36
C GLY A 157 2.22 -9.56 1.07
N MET A 158 3.44 -9.08 1.32
CA MET A 158 4.06 -9.08 2.65
C MET A 158 3.54 -7.96 3.56
N THR A 159 3.17 -6.80 3.02
CA THR A 159 3.02 -5.58 3.83
C THR A 159 1.61 -5.00 3.87
N GLN A 160 0.75 -5.28 2.90
CA GLN A 160 -0.56 -4.65 2.78
C GLN A 160 -1.46 -4.84 4.00
N GLY A 161 -1.55 -6.07 4.53
CA GLY A 161 -2.35 -6.36 5.73
C GLY A 161 -1.64 -6.04 7.04
N LEU A 162 -0.31 -5.98 7.02
CA LEU A 162 0.54 -5.90 8.20
C LEU A 162 0.35 -4.59 8.96
N LEU A 163 0.38 -3.45 8.27
CA LEU A 163 0.19 -2.14 8.91
C LEU A 163 -1.21 -2.02 9.52
N ALA A 164 -2.23 -2.56 8.85
CA ALA A 164 -3.59 -2.60 9.40
C ALA A 164 -3.65 -3.45 10.68
N ALA A 165 -2.99 -4.61 10.70
CA ALA A 165 -2.89 -5.46 11.89
C ALA A 165 -2.17 -4.73 13.03
N MET A 166 -1.05 -4.04 12.76
CA MET A 166 -0.32 -3.25 13.76
C MET A 166 -1.19 -2.14 14.36
N VAL A 167 -1.97 -1.42 13.55
CA VAL A 167 -2.93 -0.42 14.03
C VAL A 167 -4.00 -1.06 14.92
N ALA A 168 -4.55 -2.21 14.50
CA ALA A 168 -5.58 -2.92 15.26
C ALA A 168 -5.07 -3.41 16.63
N HIS A 169 -3.80 -3.84 16.71
CA HIS A 169 -3.17 -4.31 17.94
C HIS A 169 -2.81 -3.18 18.91
N THR A 170 -2.41 -2.03 18.40
CA THR A 170 -1.94 -0.90 19.22
C THR A 170 -3.04 0.05 19.67
N ALA A 171 -4.21 -0.02 19.03
CA ALA A 171 -5.36 0.84 19.33
C ALA A 171 -6.34 0.18 20.29
N PRO A 172 -6.84 0.90 21.32
CA PRO A 172 -7.92 0.42 22.17
C PRO A 172 -9.17 0.06 21.36
N PRO A 173 -9.91 -1.02 21.71
CA PRO A 173 -11.08 -1.47 20.94
C PRO A 173 -12.12 -0.36 20.68
N GLU A 174 -12.30 0.54 21.66
CA GLU A 174 -13.26 1.64 21.59
C GLU A 174 -12.86 2.75 20.61
N LEU A 175 -11.54 2.86 20.31
CA LEU A 175 -10.96 3.89 19.47
C LEU A 175 -10.42 3.37 18.14
N ARG A 176 -10.61 2.07 17.81
CA ARG A 176 -10.10 1.47 16.57
C ARG A 176 -10.53 2.25 15.33
N GLY A 177 -11.80 2.64 15.23
CA GLY A 177 -12.28 3.44 14.09
C GLY A 177 -11.55 4.78 13.96
N THR A 178 -11.29 5.48 15.07
CA THR A 178 -10.52 6.73 15.10
C THR A 178 -9.06 6.49 14.74
N ALA A 179 -8.47 5.41 15.26
CA ALA A 179 -7.09 5.03 14.97
C ALA A 179 -6.90 4.71 13.48
N PHE A 180 -7.76 3.90 12.88
CA PHE A 180 -7.72 3.63 11.44
C PHE A 180 -7.94 4.91 10.61
N GLY A 181 -8.89 5.75 11.01
CA GLY A 181 -9.15 7.03 10.33
C GLY A 181 -7.92 7.95 10.34
N MET A 182 -7.25 8.08 11.49
CA MET A 182 -6.04 8.90 11.61
C MET A 182 -4.86 8.29 10.84
N PHE A 183 -4.66 6.97 10.94
CA PHE A 183 -3.63 6.26 10.17
C PHE A 183 -3.82 6.45 8.67
N ASN A 184 -5.06 6.27 8.16
CA ASN A 184 -5.36 6.44 6.74
C ASN A 184 -5.20 7.88 6.28
N LEU A 185 -5.54 8.87 7.14
CA LEU A 185 -5.32 10.29 6.84
C LEU A 185 -3.83 10.59 6.68
N MET A 186 -3.01 10.16 7.64
CA MET A 186 -1.55 10.39 7.61
C MET A 186 -0.89 9.66 6.43
N SER A 187 -1.29 8.41 6.19
CA SER A 187 -0.79 7.63 5.04
C SER A 187 -1.25 8.23 3.71
N GLY A 188 -2.49 8.75 3.63
CA GLY A 188 -2.98 9.43 2.43
C GLY A 188 -2.21 10.70 2.10
N VAL A 189 -1.92 11.52 3.13
CA VAL A 189 -1.06 12.71 2.96
C VAL A 189 0.36 12.32 2.55
N ALA A 190 0.93 11.29 3.19
CA ALA A 190 2.25 10.77 2.82
C ALA A 190 2.27 10.26 1.37
N LEU A 191 1.25 9.53 0.93
CA LEU A 191 1.14 9.03 -0.45
C LEU A 191 1.04 10.17 -1.46
N LEU A 192 0.27 11.22 -1.14
CA LEU A 192 0.17 12.41 -1.98
C LEU A 192 1.54 13.09 -2.16
N LEU A 193 2.25 13.33 -1.05
CA LEU A 193 3.59 13.92 -1.07
C LEU A 193 4.60 13.04 -1.82
N ALA A 194 4.56 11.72 -1.58
CA ALA A 194 5.40 10.76 -2.27
C ALA A 194 5.17 10.79 -3.78
N SER A 195 3.91 10.75 -4.21
CA SER A 195 3.56 10.71 -5.64
C SER A 195 3.86 12.05 -6.32
N ALA A 196 3.64 13.18 -5.66
CA ALA A 196 4.02 14.49 -6.18
C ALA A 196 5.54 14.63 -6.31
N GLY A 197 6.30 14.25 -5.27
CA GLY A 197 7.76 14.25 -5.30
C GLY A 197 8.32 13.29 -6.35
N ALA A 198 7.75 12.08 -6.47
CA ALA A 198 8.10 11.12 -7.50
C ALA A 198 7.88 11.68 -8.91
N GLY A 199 6.77 12.40 -9.13
CA GLY A 199 6.49 13.07 -10.41
C GLY A 199 7.53 14.12 -10.77
N VAL A 200 7.92 14.97 -9.81
CA VAL A 200 8.99 15.97 -10.03
C VAL A 200 10.32 15.29 -10.33
N LEU A 201 10.70 14.25 -9.58
CA LEU A 201 11.93 13.50 -9.85
C LEU A 201 11.92 12.86 -11.23
N TRP A 202 10.79 12.32 -11.63
CA TRP A 202 10.60 11.72 -12.95
C TRP A 202 10.82 12.73 -14.09
N GLU A 203 10.22 13.89 -13.97
CA GLU A 203 10.29 14.98 -14.97
C GLU A 203 11.70 15.57 -15.07
N VAL A 204 12.33 15.83 -13.92
CA VAL A 204 13.61 16.58 -13.86
C VAL A 204 14.82 15.66 -14.07
N PHE A 205 14.82 14.47 -13.47
CA PHE A 205 15.96 13.56 -13.42
C PHE A 205 15.72 12.23 -14.15
N GLY A 206 14.53 12.04 -14.71
CA GLY A 206 14.16 10.84 -15.44
C GLY A 206 13.61 9.72 -14.55
N ALA A 207 13.04 8.70 -15.18
CA ALA A 207 12.31 7.63 -14.55
C ALA A 207 13.08 6.87 -13.46
N ALA A 208 14.35 6.58 -13.69
CA ALA A 208 15.18 5.82 -12.74
C ALA A 208 15.34 6.53 -11.39
N SER A 209 15.38 7.87 -11.38
CA SER A 209 15.55 8.67 -10.17
C SER A 209 14.40 8.47 -9.15
N THR A 210 13.19 8.31 -9.65
CA THR A 210 12.01 8.06 -8.82
C THR A 210 12.14 6.76 -8.03
N PHE A 211 12.57 5.68 -8.70
CA PHE A 211 12.78 4.38 -8.05
C PHE A 211 14.00 4.41 -7.11
N TYR A 212 15.08 5.06 -7.46
CA TYR A 212 16.21 5.23 -6.54
C TYR A 212 15.81 6.02 -5.29
N ALA A 213 14.99 7.05 -5.42
CA ALA A 213 14.48 7.79 -4.26
C ALA A 213 13.62 6.89 -3.36
N GLY A 214 12.75 6.04 -3.92
CA GLY A 214 12.01 5.03 -3.19
C GLY A 214 12.92 4.11 -2.40
N ALA A 215 13.94 3.53 -3.05
CA ALA A 215 14.92 2.67 -2.40
C ALA A 215 15.66 3.37 -1.25
N VAL A 216 16.07 4.63 -1.43
CA VAL A 216 16.73 5.42 -0.38
C VAL A 216 15.81 5.62 0.82
N ILE A 217 14.54 5.99 0.61
CA ILE A 217 13.57 6.17 1.69
C ILE A 217 13.32 4.83 2.41
N CYS A 218 13.27 3.69 1.70
CA CYS A 218 13.19 2.37 2.30
C CYS A 218 14.38 2.08 3.22
N VAL A 219 15.61 2.41 2.79
CA VAL A 219 16.82 2.25 3.61
C VAL A 219 16.75 3.12 4.87
N LEU A 220 16.33 4.38 4.73
CA LEU A 220 16.13 5.28 5.87
C LEU A 220 15.06 4.75 6.83
N THR A 221 13.98 4.16 6.31
CA THR A 221 12.95 3.51 7.12
C THR A 221 13.51 2.32 7.90
N LEU A 222 14.32 1.46 7.26
CA LEU A 222 14.99 0.33 7.92
C LEU A 222 15.94 0.80 9.04
N ILE A 223 16.69 1.86 8.81
CA ILE A 223 17.57 2.46 9.84
C ILE A 223 16.72 2.98 10.99
N GLY A 224 15.64 3.73 10.70
CA GLY A 224 14.72 4.24 11.71
C GLY A 224 14.09 3.13 12.56
N MET A 225 13.74 2.00 11.94
CA MET A 225 13.21 0.83 12.67
C MET A 225 14.21 0.22 13.66
N ARG A 226 15.52 0.28 13.39
CA ARG A 226 16.56 -0.20 14.33
C ARG A 226 16.73 0.72 15.54
N CYS A 227 16.38 2.00 15.39
CA CYS A 227 16.43 2.97 16.48
C CYS A 227 15.18 2.90 17.40
N MET A 228 14.21 2.02 17.08
CA MET A 228 13.04 1.83 17.93
C MET A 228 13.42 1.17 19.28
N PRO A 229 12.84 1.62 20.39
CA PRO A 229 12.97 0.95 21.65
C PRO A 229 12.54 -0.51 21.58
N SER A 230 13.30 -1.43 22.17
CA SER A 230 13.08 -2.89 22.14
C SER A 230 11.70 -3.34 22.62
N ALA A 231 11.02 -2.55 23.43
CA ALA A 231 9.65 -2.79 23.89
C ALA A 231 8.62 -2.85 22.73
N TYR A 232 8.92 -2.31 21.57
CA TYR A 232 8.04 -2.28 20.40
C TYR A 232 8.43 -3.28 19.29
N GLN A 233 9.54 -4.00 19.48
CA GLN A 233 10.07 -4.98 18.52
C GLN A 233 9.54 -6.40 18.75
N GLN A 234 8.90 -6.67 19.90
CA GLN A 234 8.55 -8.02 20.36
C GLN A 234 7.08 -8.42 20.10
N ASN A 235 6.26 -7.55 19.54
CA ASN A 235 4.86 -7.86 19.22
C ASN A 235 4.63 -7.95 17.71
#